data_0ab7dfc6bd6ecedec095e115ad735b0b
#
_entry.id   0ab7dfc6bd6ecedec095e115ad735b0b
#
_cell.length_a   1.000
_cell.length_b   1.000
_cell.length_c   1.000
_cell.angle_alpha   90.00
_cell.angle_beta   90.00
_cell.angle_gamma   90.00
#
_symmetry.space_group_name_H-M   'P 1'
#
loop_
_entity.id
_entity.type
_entity.pdbx_description
1 polymer ?
#
loop_
_entity_poly.entity_id
_entity_poly.type
_entity_poly.pdbx_seq_one_letter_code
_entity_poly.pdbx_strand_id
1 'polypeptide(L)'
;MSPVTYEVRDGKARYDGRTLSEWVPNVVETVVAACDPEQVLLFGSVARGDDGPDSDLDLMVVLSTVDYSKRHELEAALYGALGGAVPVQVFVTDRRECERRHDVIGSMHYWPLREGRVVYARAA
;
A
#
# COMPACT_ATOMS: atom_id res chain seq x y z
N MET A 1 -22.00 -6.27 -8.31
CA MET A 1 -20.87 -5.33 -8.44
C MET A 1 -20.34 -5.42 -9.86
N SER A 2 -20.23 -4.29 -10.53
CA SER A 2 -19.70 -4.26 -11.89
C SER A 2 -18.20 -4.51 -11.86
N PRO A 3 -17.67 -5.34 -12.80
CA PRO A 3 -16.23 -5.51 -12.89
C PRO A 3 -15.55 -4.19 -13.27
N VAL A 4 -14.33 -3.98 -12.72
CA VAL A 4 -13.51 -2.83 -13.05
C VAL A 4 -12.97 -3.00 -14.46
N THR A 5 -13.12 -2.00 -15.31
CA THR A 5 -12.56 -2.02 -16.66
C THR A 5 -11.05 -1.74 -16.60
N TYR A 6 -10.31 -2.42 -17.46
CA TYR A 6 -8.86 -2.29 -17.56
C TYR A 6 -8.49 -1.84 -18.97
N GLU A 7 -7.60 -0.86 -19.05
CA GLU A 7 -7.01 -0.44 -20.33
C GLU A 7 -5.57 0.04 -20.09
N VAL A 8 -4.77 0.08 -21.14
CA VAL A 8 -3.44 0.67 -21.12
C VAL A 8 -3.47 1.92 -22.00
N ARG A 9 -3.05 3.04 -21.44
CA ARG A 9 -2.96 4.32 -22.16
C ARG A 9 -1.69 5.05 -21.74
N ASP A 10 -0.93 5.53 -22.71
CA ASP A 10 0.32 6.23 -22.48
C ASP A 10 1.30 5.42 -21.62
N GLY A 11 1.32 4.09 -21.81
CA GLY A 11 2.22 3.19 -21.12
C GLY A 11 1.81 2.84 -19.68
N LYS A 12 0.65 3.31 -19.23
CA LYS A 12 0.15 3.04 -17.86
C LYS A 12 -1.17 2.31 -17.88
N ALA A 13 -1.35 1.43 -16.91
CA ALA A 13 -2.63 0.77 -16.67
C ALA A 13 -3.65 1.78 -16.12
N ARG A 14 -4.89 1.66 -16.58
CA ARG A 14 -6.01 2.41 -16.04
C ARG A 14 -7.12 1.45 -15.65
N TYR A 15 -7.66 1.67 -14.48
CA TYR A 15 -8.75 0.87 -13.91
C TYR A 15 -9.96 1.79 -13.76
N ASP A 16 -11.03 1.52 -14.48
CA ASP A 16 -12.19 2.41 -14.62
C ASP A 16 -11.76 3.84 -15.06
N GLY A 17 -10.81 3.90 -16.00
CA GLY A 17 -10.33 5.17 -16.55
C GLY A 17 -9.33 5.92 -15.67
N ARG A 18 -8.97 5.39 -14.49
CA ARG A 18 -8.08 6.06 -13.55
C ARG A 18 -6.76 5.29 -13.39
N THR A 19 -5.64 6.03 -13.33
CA THR A 19 -4.33 5.45 -13.07
C THR A 19 -4.25 4.91 -11.65
N LEU A 20 -3.25 4.07 -11.37
CA LEU A 20 -3.01 3.60 -10.00
C LEU A 20 -2.80 4.75 -9.03
N SER A 21 -2.06 5.79 -9.44
CA SER A 21 -1.85 6.98 -8.63
C SER A 21 -3.18 7.65 -8.25
N GLU A 22 -4.13 7.71 -9.18
CA GLU A 22 -5.44 8.30 -8.93
C GLU A 22 -6.31 7.44 -8.00
N TRP A 23 -6.03 6.14 -7.90
CA TRP A 23 -6.72 5.23 -6.99
C TRP A 23 -6.20 5.26 -5.56
N VAL A 24 -5.03 5.88 -5.31
CA VAL A 24 -4.42 5.89 -3.98
C VAL A 24 -5.37 6.37 -2.89
N PRO A 25 -6.10 7.49 -3.03
CA PRO A 25 -7.00 7.93 -1.96
C PRO A 25 -8.07 6.90 -1.60
N ASN A 26 -8.65 6.22 -2.59
CA ASN A 26 -9.68 5.20 -2.35
C ASN A 26 -9.12 4.00 -1.62
N VAL A 27 -7.94 3.53 -2.04
CA VAL A 27 -7.27 2.38 -1.42
C VAL A 27 -6.88 2.71 0.01
N VAL A 28 -6.30 3.88 0.25
CA VAL A 28 -5.90 4.34 1.58
C VAL A 28 -7.11 4.43 2.51
N GLU A 29 -8.22 5.00 2.04
CA GLU A 29 -9.44 5.09 2.83
C GLU A 29 -9.92 3.71 3.30
N THR A 30 -9.88 2.72 2.41
CA THR A 30 -10.25 1.34 2.75
C THR A 30 -9.32 0.75 3.81
N VAL A 31 -8.00 0.94 3.65
CA VAL A 31 -7.01 0.45 4.61
C VAL A 31 -7.20 1.10 5.98
N VAL A 32 -7.39 2.42 6.01
CA VAL A 32 -7.60 3.16 7.27
C VAL A 32 -8.85 2.67 7.98
N ALA A 33 -9.95 2.47 7.26
CA ALA A 33 -11.18 1.97 7.86
C ALA A 33 -11.04 0.55 8.39
N ALA A 34 -10.21 -0.28 7.75
CA ALA A 34 -10.05 -1.69 8.10
C ALA A 34 -9.15 -1.91 9.31
N CYS A 35 -8.10 -1.11 9.53
CA CYS A 35 -7.10 -1.42 10.56
C CYS A 35 -6.60 -0.22 11.37
N ASP A 36 -7.11 0.99 11.15
CA ASP A 36 -6.73 2.19 11.90
C ASP A 36 -5.20 2.33 12.07
N PRO A 37 -4.44 2.44 10.98
CA PRO A 37 -2.99 2.52 11.06
C PRO A 37 -2.49 3.86 11.60
N GLU A 38 -1.27 3.90 12.10
CA GLU A 38 -0.60 5.15 12.43
C GLU A 38 -0.20 5.90 11.17
N GLN A 39 0.33 5.16 10.17
CA GLN A 39 0.76 5.71 8.90
C GLN A 39 0.53 4.70 7.79
N VAL A 40 0.36 5.21 6.57
CA VAL A 40 0.43 4.42 5.34
C VAL A 40 1.42 5.11 4.42
N LEU A 41 2.41 4.36 3.92
CA LEU A 41 3.39 4.85 2.97
C LEU A 41 3.17 4.19 1.62
N LEU A 42 3.20 5.00 0.57
CA LEU A 42 3.23 4.52 -0.80
C LEU A 42 4.69 4.41 -1.24
N PHE A 43 5.08 3.27 -1.78
CA PHE A 43 6.43 3.08 -2.31
C PHE A 43 6.37 2.35 -3.65
N GLY A 44 7.53 2.03 -4.22
CA GLY A 44 7.60 1.33 -5.49
C GLY A 44 7.33 2.22 -6.70
N SER A 45 6.95 1.61 -7.82
CA SER A 45 6.89 2.28 -9.12
C SER A 45 5.88 3.43 -9.16
N VAL A 46 4.73 3.28 -8.51
CA VAL A 46 3.72 4.36 -8.48
C VAL A 46 4.24 5.58 -7.73
N ALA A 47 4.93 5.35 -6.59
CA ALA A 47 5.52 6.44 -5.81
C ALA A 47 6.61 7.17 -6.61
N ARG A 48 7.40 6.45 -7.42
CA ARG A 48 8.42 7.04 -8.27
C ARG A 48 7.86 7.70 -9.53
N GLY A 49 6.63 7.37 -9.90
CA GLY A 49 5.99 7.87 -11.12
C GLY A 49 6.39 7.12 -12.39
N ASP A 50 7.01 5.94 -12.25
CA ASP A 50 7.46 5.12 -13.38
C ASP A 50 6.66 3.83 -13.54
N ASP A 51 5.46 3.76 -13.00
CA ASP A 51 4.59 2.60 -13.10
C ASP A 51 4.22 2.30 -14.55
N GLY A 52 4.22 1.02 -14.87
CA GLY A 52 3.87 0.48 -16.19
C GLY A 52 2.57 -0.32 -16.14
N PRO A 53 2.25 -1.02 -17.27
CA PRO A 53 0.99 -1.78 -17.36
C PRO A 53 0.83 -2.88 -16.32
N ASP A 54 1.93 -3.45 -15.84
CA ASP A 54 1.91 -4.58 -14.91
C ASP A 54 2.25 -4.17 -13.47
N SER A 55 2.28 -2.87 -13.20
CA SER A 55 2.61 -2.36 -11.86
C SER A 55 1.48 -2.56 -10.87
N ASP A 56 1.86 -2.64 -9.58
CA ASP A 56 0.94 -2.68 -8.44
C ASP A 56 1.08 -1.41 -7.62
N LEU A 57 0.06 -1.11 -6.81
CA LEU A 57 0.19 -0.16 -5.71
C LEU A 57 0.91 -0.87 -4.55
N ASP A 58 2.04 -0.35 -4.14
CA ASP A 58 2.81 -0.91 -3.03
C ASP A 58 2.62 -0.04 -1.78
N LEU A 59 2.00 -0.61 -0.76
CA LEU A 59 1.71 0.11 0.48
C LEU A 59 2.39 -0.56 1.68
N MET A 60 3.06 0.25 2.48
CA MET A 60 3.49 -0.15 3.81
C MET A 60 2.49 0.42 4.82
N VAL A 61 1.86 -0.46 5.57
CA VAL A 61 0.85 -0.10 6.58
C VAL A 61 1.50 -0.23 7.95
N VAL A 62 1.70 0.91 8.63
CA VAL A 62 2.36 0.97 9.92
C VAL A 62 1.32 1.06 11.01
N LEU A 63 1.21 0.01 11.82
CA LEU A 63 0.30 -0.04 12.96
C LEU A 63 1.05 0.36 14.24
N SER A 64 0.31 0.63 15.32
CA SER A 64 0.91 0.90 16.62
C SER A 64 1.69 -0.31 17.12
N THR A 65 1.08 -1.49 17.06
CA THR A 65 1.71 -2.77 17.38
C THR A 65 1.13 -3.85 16.47
N VAL A 66 1.93 -4.85 16.16
CA VAL A 66 1.51 -6.02 15.38
C VAL A 66 1.83 -7.28 16.18
N ASP A 67 0.86 -8.16 16.33
CA ASP A 67 1.11 -9.54 16.72
C ASP A 67 1.54 -10.30 15.46
N TYR A 68 2.84 -10.54 15.32
CA TYR A 68 3.39 -11.13 14.09
C TYR A 68 2.92 -12.55 13.83
N SER A 69 2.42 -13.25 14.86
CA SER A 69 1.80 -14.55 14.66
C SER A 69 0.49 -14.47 13.89
N LYS A 70 -0.14 -13.29 13.86
CA LYS A 70 -1.41 -13.02 13.17
C LYS A 70 -1.28 -12.09 11.97
N ARG A 71 -0.05 -11.76 11.56
CA ARG A 71 0.16 -10.80 10.46
C ARG A 71 -0.50 -11.24 9.17
N HIS A 72 -0.40 -12.53 8.83
CA HIS A 72 -1.01 -13.05 7.59
C HIS A 72 -2.53 -12.96 7.62
N GLU A 73 -3.15 -13.18 8.77
CA GLU A 73 -4.61 -13.02 8.92
C GLU A 73 -5.02 -11.57 8.70
N LEU A 74 -4.26 -10.63 9.24
CA LEU A 74 -4.51 -9.21 9.07
C LEU A 74 -4.34 -8.77 7.61
N GLU A 75 -3.28 -9.22 6.96
CA GLU A 75 -3.06 -8.94 5.54
C GLU A 75 -4.17 -9.51 4.68
N ALA A 76 -4.61 -10.74 4.97
CA ALA A 76 -5.73 -11.35 4.26
C ALA A 76 -7.03 -10.55 4.43
N ALA A 77 -7.28 -10.05 5.64
CA ALA A 77 -8.45 -9.20 5.90
C ALA A 77 -8.39 -7.89 5.11
N LEU A 78 -7.19 -7.29 4.99
CA LEU A 78 -6.99 -6.09 4.18
C LEU A 78 -7.25 -6.36 2.70
N TYR A 79 -6.72 -7.45 2.16
CA TYR A 79 -6.99 -7.82 0.76
C TYR A 79 -8.46 -8.08 0.52
N GLY A 80 -9.16 -8.71 1.47
CA GLY A 80 -10.60 -8.90 1.40
C GLY A 80 -11.36 -7.58 1.36
N ALA A 81 -10.98 -6.63 2.19
CA ALA A 81 -11.58 -5.30 2.23
C ALA A 81 -11.33 -4.51 0.94
N LEU A 82 -10.16 -4.67 0.34
CA LEU A 82 -9.80 -4.00 -0.92
C LEU A 82 -10.55 -4.55 -2.13
N GLY A 83 -10.98 -5.81 -2.07
CA GLY A 83 -11.88 -6.40 -3.06
C GLY A 83 -11.28 -6.71 -4.43
N GLY A 84 -9.99 -6.50 -4.62
CA GLY A 84 -9.31 -6.83 -5.88
C GLY A 84 -9.65 -5.93 -7.06
N ALA A 85 -10.24 -4.75 -6.83
CA ALA A 85 -10.60 -3.83 -7.91
C ALA A 85 -9.37 -3.34 -8.67
N VAL A 86 -8.27 -3.09 -7.95
CA VAL A 86 -6.97 -2.72 -8.54
C VAL A 86 -5.88 -3.56 -7.87
N PRO A 87 -4.74 -3.77 -8.54
CA PRO A 87 -3.64 -4.56 -7.93
C PRO A 87 -2.97 -3.75 -6.83
N VAL A 88 -3.01 -4.28 -5.61
CA VAL A 88 -2.38 -3.67 -4.43
C VAL A 88 -1.57 -4.72 -3.70
N GLN A 89 -0.35 -4.37 -3.33
CA GLN A 89 0.46 -5.15 -2.40
C GLN A 89 0.54 -4.41 -1.07
N VAL A 90 0.18 -5.10 0.00
CA VAL A 90 0.16 -4.53 1.35
C VAL A 90 1.22 -5.23 2.19
N PHE A 91 2.10 -4.43 2.78
CA PHE A 91 3.06 -4.90 3.77
C PHE A 91 2.70 -4.29 5.12
N VAL A 92 2.30 -5.13 6.07
CA VAL A 92 1.91 -4.69 7.42
C VAL A 92 3.10 -4.79 8.36
N THR A 93 3.35 -3.70 9.09
CA THR A 93 4.42 -3.61 10.07
C THR A 93 3.98 -2.69 11.22
N ASP A 94 4.87 -2.44 12.18
CA ASP A 94 4.61 -1.50 13.26
C ASP A 94 5.77 -0.53 13.43
N ARG A 95 5.54 0.48 14.28
CA ARG A 95 6.52 1.53 14.55
C ARG A 95 7.85 0.94 15.04
N ARG A 96 7.80 -0.03 15.91
CA ARG A 96 8.99 -0.63 16.50
C ARG A 96 9.86 -1.31 15.45
N GLU A 97 9.25 -2.06 14.54
CA GLU A 97 9.99 -2.70 13.44
C GLU A 97 10.53 -1.69 12.44
N CYS A 98 9.80 -0.60 12.17
CA CYS A 98 10.31 0.49 11.35
C CYS A 98 11.57 1.10 11.97
N GLU A 99 11.57 1.40 13.24
CA GLU A 99 12.73 1.94 13.96
C GLU A 99 13.90 0.96 13.96
N ARG A 100 13.60 -0.32 14.13
CA ARG A 100 14.64 -1.35 14.24
C ARG A 100 15.27 -1.70 12.89
N ARG A 101 14.53 -1.59 11.79
CA ARG A 101 14.95 -2.12 10.49
C ARG A 101 15.14 -1.07 9.40
N HIS A 102 14.95 0.21 9.68
CA HIS A 102 15.02 1.26 8.65
C HIS A 102 16.37 1.30 7.93
N ASP A 103 17.45 0.90 8.60
CA ASP A 103 18.81 0.90 8.06
C ASP A 103 19.32 -0.50 7.69
N VAL A 104 18.48 -1.53 7.79
CA VAL A 104 18.86 -2.90 7.45
C VAL A 104 18.63 -3.12 5.95
N ILE A 105 19.69 -3.08 5.16
CA ILE A 105 19.64 -3.34 3.72
C ILE A 105 19.11 -4.76 3.49
N GLY A 106 18.15 -4.90 2.58
CA GLY A 106 17.51 -6.17 2.30
C GLY A 106 16.28 -6.45 3.15
N SER A 107 16.01 -5.65 4.19
CA SER A 107 14.73 -5.73 4.90
C SER A 107 13.62 -5.11 4.06
N MET A 108 12.37 -5.49 4.33
CA MET A 108 11.20 -4.90 3.69
C MET A 108 10.99 -3.43 4.06
N HIS A 109 11.72 -2.92 5.06
CA HIS A 109 11.60 -1.56 5.56
C HIS A 109 12.55 -0.58 4.91
N TYR A 110 13.69 -1.07 4.39
CA TYR A 110 14.78 -0.21 3.93
C TYR A 110 14.33 0.77 2.84
N TRP A 111 13.86 0.26 1.71
CA TRP A 111 13.48 1.11 0.57
C TRP A 111 12.19 1.88 0.81
N PRO A 112 11.11 1.27 1.36
CA PRO A 112 9.89 2.04 1.64
C PRO A 112 10.11 3.24 2.55
N LEU A 113 10.96 3.12 3.58
CA LEU A 113 11.22 4.23 4.50
C LEU A 113 12.14 5.31 3.90
N ARG A 114 12.90 4.99 2.85
CA ARG A 114 13.76 5.96 2.16
C ARG A 114 13.09 6.61 0.97
N GLU A 115 12.42 5.83 0.14
CA GLU A 115 11.81 6.31 -1.11
C GLU A 115 10.31 6.55 -0.99
N GLY A 116 9.67 6.00 0.03
CA GLY A 116 8.24 6.06 0.19
C GLY A 116 7.74 7.45 0.53
N ARG A 117 6.48 7.67 0.19
CA ARG A 117 5.76 8.89 0.50
C ARG A 117 4.65 8.57 1.48
N VAL A 118 4.55 9.35 2.55
CA VAL A 118 3.44 9.23 3.51
C VAL A 118 2.16 9.69 2.81
N VAL A 119 1.21 8.78 2.64
CA VAL A 119 -0.10 9.07 2.04
C VAL A 119 -1.20 9.17 3.10
N TYR A 120 -0.91 8.74 4.31
CA TYR A 120 -1.80 8.90 5.46
C TYR A 120 -0.98 8.90 6.74
N ALA A 121 -1.33 9.81 7.66
CA ALA A 121 -0.78 9.83 9.02
C ALA A 121 -1.92 10.16 9.99
N ARG A 122 -2.09 9.31 11.00
CA ARG A 122 -3.10 9.52 12.02
C ARG A 122 -2.75 10.76 12.86
N ALA A 123 -3.74 11.59 13.14
CA ALA A 123 -3.55 12.75 13.98
C ALA A 123 -3.11 12.32 15.40
N ALA A 124 -2.20 13.10 15.98
CA ALA A 124 -1.69 12.87 17.32
C ALA A 124 -2.78 13.12 18.38
#